data_08101d62274e121b8128bc278b12c023
#
_entry.id   08101d62274e121b8128bc278b12c023
#
_cell.length_a   1.000
_cell.length_b   1.000
_cell.length_c   1.000
_cell.angle_alpha   90.00
_cell.angle_beta   90.00
_cell.angle_gamma   90.00
#
_symmetry.space_group_name_H-M   'P 1'
#
loop_
_entity.id
_entity.type
_entity.pdbx_description
1 polymer ?
#
loop_
_entity_poly.entity_id
_entity_poly.type
_entity_poly.pdbx_seq_one_letter_code
_entity_poly.pdbx_strand_id
1 'polypeptide(L)'
;MAAEASAVDAAALAARISAAVAQLSGTGHRPRLAGSDDDSSVAGTAGGHVPRPSAVPPATLSPAARGRIIAVWGPAGAPGRTLVAANIAGELAAEGQSVLLVDADSYGASVAALLGLLDEAAGLAQACRLADQGLLDADALLRIATTVATKAGTFRVLTGITRSDRWTELRAAALTLVLERAREIADVTVVDTGFCLEADDELGFDSGAPRRNAATLRSLELADTIFAVGAADSIGVPRLVRGLAELQTAIPQAAPQVVMNKVRTSAVGRSPERQLRAAWERYGPSAPLTAFLPSDPAASDAALLAGALLLESAPESELRRAVAALVCAPAQRNKKSFVFSSTAERRAKG
;
A
#
# COMPACT_ATOMS: atom_id res chain seq x y z
N MET A 1 -2.19 30.50 23.40
CA MET A 1 -2.34 29.02 23.28
C MET A 1 -2.36 28.54 21.83
N ALA A 2 -3.21 29.04 20.91
CA ALA A 2 -3.23 28.60 19.49
C ALA A 2 -1.94 28.98 18.72
N ALA A 3 -1.31 30.13 19.01
CA ALA A 3 -0.07 30.57 18.37
C ALA A 3 1.17 29.78 18.82
N GLU A 4 1.18 29.30 20.07
CA GLU A 4 2.29 28.46 20.59
C GLU A 4 2.24 27.03 20.03
N ALA A 5 1.04 26.45 19.90
CA ALA A 5 0.86 25.15 19.24
C ALA A 5 1.36 25.19 17.79
N SER A 6 1.03 26.27 17.04
CA SER A 6 1.48 26.44 15.66
C SER A 6 3.00 26.61 15.51
N ALA A 7 3.67 27.22 16.49
CA ALA A 7 5.12 27.40 16.49
C ALA A 7 5.88 26.09 16.79
N VAL A 8 5.33 25.27 17.69
CA VAL A 8 5.88 23.93 18.01
C VAL A 8 5.75 23.00 16.81
N ASP A 9 4.60 23.05 16.11
CA ASP A 9 4.35 22.25 14.91
C ASP A 9 5.30 22.61 13.76
N ALA A 10 5.57 23.91 13.55
CA ALA A 10 6.49 24.37 12.51
C ALA A 10 7.95 23.97 12.81
N ALA A 11 8.36 23.99 14.08
CA ALA A 11 9.70 23.57 14.50
C ALA A 11 9.88 22.04 14.33
N ALA A 12 8.88 21.24 14.65
CA ALA A 12 8.87 19.80 14.45
C ALA A 12 8.97 19.43 12.97
N LEU A 13 8.22 20.12 12.11
CA LEU A 13 8.30 19.94 10.66
C LEU A 13 9.68 20.29 10.10
N ALA A 14 10.24 21.44 10.52
CA ALA A 14 11.58 21.87 10.11
C ALA A 14 12.66 20.87 10.54
N ALA A 15 12.58 20.32 11.75
CA ALA A 15 13.50 19.29 12.22
C ALA A 15 13.44 18.00 11.39
N ARG A 16 12.24 17.53 11.05
CA ARG A 16 12.03 16.35 10.18
C ARG A 16 12.56 16.57 8.75
N ILE A 17 12.32 17.74 8.17
CA ILE A 17 12.86 18.10 6.85
C ILE A 17 14.39 18.16 6.90
N SER A 18 14.97 18.80 7.92
CA SER A 18 16.42 18.89 8.08
C SER A 18 17.08 17.52 8.24
N ALA A 19 16.48 16.60 9.03
CA ALA A 19 16.97 15.24 9.18
C ALA A 19 16.95 14.49 7.83
N ALA A 20 15.86 14.59 7.09
CA ALA A 20 15.73 13.95 5.76
C ALA A 20 16.75 14.50 4.75
N VAL A 21 16.99 15.82 4.74
CA VAL A 21 18.00 16.46 3.87
C VAL A 21 19.43 16.07 4.28
N ALA A 22 19.72 15.99 5.57
CA ALA A 22 21.04 15.57 6.06
C ALA A 22 21.38 14.13 5.67
N GLN A 23 20.41 13.21 5.71
CA GLN A 23 20.58 11.83 5.24
C GLN A 23 20.89 11.76 3.74
N LEU A 24 20.26 12.59 2.92
CA LEU A 24 20.52 12.66 1.48
C LEU A 24 21.92 13.22 1.16
N SER A 25 22.46 14.09 2.01
CA SER A 25 23.76 14.73 1.82
C SER A 25 24.95 13.91 2.36
N GLY A 26 24.71 12.97 3.30
CA GLY A 26 25.75 12.20 4.00
C GLY A 26 26.31 10.99 3.25
N THR A 27 25.74 10.58 2.10
CA THR A 27 26.12 9.35 1.38
C THR A 27 27.09 9.55 0.22
N GLY A 28 27.84 10.63 0.22
CA GLY A 28 28.83 10.96 -0.81
C GLY A 28 30.19 10.25 -0.67
N HIS A 29 30.27 8.95 -0.33
CA HIS A 29 31.51 8.20 -0.37
C HIS A 29 31.46 7.15 -1.50
N ARG A 30 32.17 7.43 -2.62
CA ARG A 30 32.44 6.47 -3.68
C ARG A 30 33.50 5.46 -3.22
N PRO A 31 33.24 4.15 -3.27
CA PRO A 31 34.31 3.18 -3.18
C PRO A 31 35.05 3.10 -4.53
N ARG A 32 36.34 3.22 -4.46
CA ARG A 32 37.28 3.01 -5.56
C ARG A 32 37.35 1.50 -5.83
N LEU A 33 37.07 1.08 -7.05
CA LEU A 33 37.32 -0.27 -7.54
C LEU A 33 38.82 -0.51 -7.64
N ALA A 34 39.36 -1.46 -6.89
CA ALA A 34 40.66 -2.07 -7.13
C ALA A 34 40.38 -3.42 -7.77
N GLY A 35 40.91 -3.61 -8.97
CA GLY A 35 40.93 -4.89 -9.64
C GLY A 35 42.02 -5.79 -9.08
N SER A 36 41.78 -7.09 -9.11
CA SER A 36 42.84 -8.10 -9.26
C SER A 36 42.23 -9.35 -9.87
N ASP A 37 42.80 -9.71 -11.02
CA ASP A 37 42.73 -11.01 -11.67
C ASP A 37 43.26 -12.10 -10.73
N ASP A 38 42.64 -13.25 -10.72
CA ASP A 38 43.43 -14.51 -10.81
C ASP A 38 42.56 -15.70 -11.26
N ASP A 39 43.14 -16.38 -12.20
CA ASP A 39 42.76 -17.57 -12.93
C ASP A 39 43.15 -18.81 -12.12
N SER A 40 42.31 -19.83 -12.00
CA SER A 40 42.77 -21.22 -12.01
C SER A 40 41.62 -22.23 -12.04
N SER A 41 41.59 -22.91 -13.15
CA SER A 41 40.96 -24.21 -13.42
C SER A 41 41.45 -25.35 -12.55
N VAL A 42 40.59 -26.23 -12.04
CA VAL A 42 40.88 -27.67 -11.91
C VAL A 42 39.62 -28.51 -12.05
N ALA A 43 39.76 -29.55 -12.83
CA ALA A 43 38.77 -30.54 -13.21
C ALA A 43 38.52 -31.65 -12.18
N GLY A 44 37.28 -32.18 -12.18
CA GLY A 44 36.98 -33.61 -12.18
C GLY A 44 37.02 -34.39 -10.87
N THR A 45 35.93 -35.01 -10.50
CA THR A 45 35.76 -36.49 -10.50
C THR A 45 34.37 -36.90 -10.03
N ALA A 46 33.93 -38.05 -10.55
CA ALA A 46 32.63 -38.68 -10.47
C ALA A 46 32.31 -39.39 -9.13
N GLY A 47 31.04 -39.61 -8.89
CA GLY A 47 30.54 -40.88 -8.35
C GLY A 47 29.99 -40.83 -6.93
N GLY A 48 28.69 -41.04 -6.79
CA GLY A 48 28.06 -41.37 -5.52
C GLY A 48 26.55 -41.23 -5.56
N HIS A 49 25.86 -42.22 -6.09
CA HIS A 49 24.42 -42.32 -6.08
C HIS A 49 23.95 -42.68 -4.64
N VAL A 50 23.39 -41.72 -3.93
CA VAL A 50 22.68 -41.97 -2.64
C VAL A 50 21.19 -41.92 -2.93
N PRO A 51 20.38 -42.91 -2.49
CA PRO A 51 18.95 -42.92 -2.74
C PRO A 51 18.27 -41.75 -1.98
N ARG A 52 17.54 -40.95 -2.71
CA ARG A 52 16.66 -39.88 -2.14
C ARG A 52 15.55 -40.53 -1.34
N PRO A 53 15.29 -40.09 -0.09
CA PRO A 53 14.05 -40.43 0.57
C PRO A 53 12.89 -39.78 -0.20
N SER A 54 11.82 -40.54 -0.42
CA SER A 54 10.57 -40.06 -1.03
C SER A 54 10.09 -38.79 -0.36
N ALA A 55 10.07 -37.70 -1.12
CA ALA A 55 9.46 -36.46 -0.67
C ALA A 55 7.95 -36.68 -0.52
N VAL A 56 7.48 -36.55 0.71
CA VAL A 56 6.06 -36.34 0.99
C VAL A 56 5.64 -35.09 0.22
N PRO A 57 4.59 -35.11 -0.63
CA PRO A 57 4.14 -33.93 -1.31
C PRO A 57 3.81 -32.86 -0.26
N PRO A 58 4.22 -31.60 -0.45
CA PRO A 58 3.82 -30.52 0.44
C PRO A 58 2.29 -30.49 0.44
N ALA A 59 1.69 -30.52 1.63
CA ALA A 59 0.27 -30.35 1.81
C ALA A 59 -0.13 -29.06 1.09
N THR A 60 -0.95 -29.19 0.04
CA THR A 60 -1.56 -28.04 -0.63
C THR A 60 -2.43 -27.34 0.38
N LEU A 61 -1.95 -26.21 0.90
CA LEU A 61 -2.77 -25.32 1.74
C LEU A 61 -4.03 -24.99 0.94
N SER A 62 -5.17 -25.17 1.57
CA SER A 62 -6.46 -24.82 0.97
C SER A 62 -6.45 -23.35 0.54
N PRO A 63 -7.04 -22.96 -0.61
CA PRO A 63 -7.07 -21.56 -1.09
C PRO A 63 -7.59 -20.56 -0.06
N ALA A 64 -8.37 -21.01 0.93
CA ALA A 64 -8.89 -20.20 2.04
C ALA A 64 -7.83 -19.81 3.11
N ALA A 65 -6.63 -20.40 3.06
CA ALA A 65 -5.56 -20.18 4.04
C ALA A 65 -4.46 -19.22 3.56
N ARG A 66 -4.52 -18.75 2.30
CA ARG A 66 -3.51 -17.81 1.77
C ARG A 66 -3.98 -16.37 1.97
N GLY A 67 -3.09 -15.53 2.50
CA GLY A 67 -3.34 -14.10 2.65
C GLY A 67 -3.67 -13.42 1.32
N ARG A 68 -4.47 -12.37 1.37
CA ARG A 68 -4.88 -11.58 0.20
C ARG A 68 -3.99 -10.36 0.00
N ILE A 69 -3.88 -9.91 -1.25
CA ILE A 69 -3.16 -8.70 -1.62
C ILE A 69 -4.15 -7.62 -2.05
N ILE A 70 -4.04 -6.44 -1.45
CA ILE A 70 -4.77 -5.23 -1.83
C ILE A 70 -3.76 -4.25 -2.40
N ALA A 71 -3.85 -3.93 -3.69
CA ALA A 71 -3.03 -2.89 -4.29
C ALA A 71 -3.78 -1.55 -4.29
N VAL A 72 -3.09 -0.47 -3.90
CA VAL A 72 -3.59 0.90 -3.97
C VAL A 72 -2.82 1.62 -5.06
N TRP A 73 -3.49 1.90 -6.14
CA TRP A 73 -2.95 2.55 -7.33
C TRP A 73 -3.72 3.83 -7.67
N GLY A 74 -3.15 4.67 -8.52
CA GLY A 74 -3.83 5.82 -9.09
C GLY A 74 -2.87 6.63 -9.97
N PRO A 75 -3.39 7.44 -10.91
CA PRO A 75 -2.59 8.20 -11.86
C PRO A 75 -1.72 9.26 -11.18
N ALA A 76 -0.81 9.85 -11.95
CA ALA A 76 0.01 10.98 -11.52
C ALA A 76 -0.83 12.15 -10.99
N GLY A 77 -0.28 12.96 -10.09
CA GLY A 77 -0.93 14.14 -9.53
C GLY A 77 -1.30 14.00 -8.05
N ALA A 78 -0.65 13.10 -7.34
CA ALA A 78 -0.77 12.92 -5.88
C ALA A 78 -2.23 12.77 -5.40
N PRO A 79 -2.99 11.78 -5.92
CA PRO A 79 -4.38 11.58 -5.52
C PRO A 79 -4.54 11.11 -4.07
N GLY A 80 -3.44 10.79 -3.37
CA GLY A 80 -3.41 10.36 -1.97
C GLY A 80 -3.32 8.84 -1.80
N ARG A 81 -2.71 8.12 -2.74
CA ARG A 81 -2.50 6.66 -2.69
C ARG A 81 -1.91 6.20 -1.36
N THR A 82 -0.74 6.73 -1.01
CA THR A 82 0.00 6.35 0.20
C THR A 82 -0.80 6.57 1.48
N LEU A 83 -1.52 7.70 1.59
CA LEU A 83 -2.38 7.96 2.74
C LEU A 83 -3.50 6.92 2.83
N VAL A 84 -4.11 6.57 1.70
CA VAL A 84 -5.18 5.55 1.64
C VAL A 84 -4.60 4.18 2.00
N ALA A 85 -3.47 3.78 1.40
CA ALA A 85 -2.83 2.48 1.65
C ALA A 85 -2.43 2.29 3.12
N ALA A 86 -1.75 3.29 3.71
CA ALA A 86 -1.31 3.22 5.10
C ALA A 86 -2.50 3.16 6.08
N ASN A 87 -3.55 3.95 5.83
CA ASN A 87 -4.72 3.92 6.70
C ASN A 87 -5.57 2.66 6.52
N ILE A 88 -5.67 2.09 5.32
CA ILE A 88 -6.26 0.75 5.11
C ILE A 88 -5.51 -0.29 5.95
N ALA A 89 -4.17 -0.28 5.94
CA ALA A 89 -3.38 -1.20 6.73
C ALA A 89 -3.65 -1.06 8.24
N GLY A 90 -3.74 0.18 8.72
CA GLY A 90 -4.05 0.45 10.13
C GLY A 90 -5.45 0.03 10.53
N GLU A 91 -6.48 0.28 9.71
CA GLU A 91 -7.85 -0.13 9.99
C GLU A 91 -7.99 -1.66 10.03
N LEU A 92 -7.36 -2.38 9.11
CA LEU A 92 -7.34 -3.85 9.11
C LEU A 92 -6.61 -4.42 10.33
N ALA A 93 -5.50 -3.80 10.75
CA ALA A 93 -4.80 -4.19 11.97
C ALA A 93 -5.65 -3.93 13.23
N ALA A 94 -6.42 -2.84 13.25
CA ALA A 94 -7.37 -2.53 14.33
C ALA A 94 -8.52 -3.57 14.42
N GLU A 95 -8.90 -4.19 13.31
CA GLU A 95 -9.85 -5.32 13.26
C GLU A 95 -9.20 -6.66 13.64
N GLY A 96 -7.93 -6.67 14.05
CA GLY A 96 -7.22 -7.86 14.52
C GLY A 96 -6.61 -8.73 13.42
N GLN A 97 -6.55 -8.25 12.17
CA GLN A 97 -5.89 -8.99 11.10
C GLN A 97 -4.36 -8.80 11.18
N SER A 98 -3.60 -9.83 10.80
CA SER A 98 -2.17 -9.69 10.58
C SER A 98 -1.94 -8.98 9.24
N VAL A 99 -1.30 -7.81 9.27
CA VAL A 99 -1.16 -6.95 8.08
C VAL A 99 0.30 -6.66 7.76
N LEU A 100 0.64 -6.73 6.47
CA LEU A 100 1.89 -6.25 5.91
C LEU A 100 1.59 -5.09 4.95
N LEU A 101 2.14 -3.91 5.23
CA LEU A 101 2.13 -2.76 4.31
C LEU A 101 3.44 -2.76 3.51
N VAL A 102 3.33 -2.66 2.18
CA VAL A 102 4.48 -2.67 1.27
C VAL A 102 4.49 -1.37 0.48
N ASP A 103 5.60 -0.64 0.53
CA ASP A 103 5.82 0.55 -0.30
C ASP A 103 6.58 0.16 -1.58
N ALA A 104 5.85 0.01 -2.67
CA ALA A 104 6.36 -0.36 -3.99
C ALA A 104 6.40 0.83 -4.97
N ASP A 105 6.26 2.07 -4.49
CA ASP A 105 6.39 3.27 -5.35
C ASP A 105 7.87 3.50 -5.68
N SER A 106 8.27 3.13 -6.91
CA SER A 106 9.63 3.30 -7.44
C SER A 106 9.98 4.75 -7.77
N TYR A 107 9.05 5.70 -7.66
CA TYR A 107 9.24 7.12 -7.96
C TYR A 107 9.33 7.99 -6.71
N GLY A 108 8.47 7.72 -5.72
CA GLY A 108 8.33 8.58 -4.57
C GLY A 108 7.84 7.84 -3.33
N ALA A 109 8.54 6.75 -2.99
CA ALA A 109 8.27 5.99 -1.77
C ALA A 109 8.15 6.92 -0.56
N SER A 110 7.03 6.84 0.15
CA SER A 110 6.70 7.80 1.20
C SER A 110 6.02 7.21 2.44
N VAL A 111 5.80 5.89 2.46
CA VAL A 111 5.20 5.20 3.62
C VAL A 111 6.05 5.39 4.87
N ALA A 112 7.38 5.23 4.76
CA ALA A 112 8.29 5.44 5.90
C ALA A 112 8.17 6.86 6.47
N ALA A 113 8.19 7.88 5.62
CA ALA A 113 8.03 9.26 6.02
C ALA A 113 6.66 9.56 6.66
N LEU A 114 5.59 9.01 6.08
CA LEU A 114 4.23 9.16 6.58
C LEU A 114 4.08 8.58 8.00
N LEU A 115 4.75 7.45 8.27
CA LEU A 115 4.70 6.77 9.56
C LEU A 115 5.81 7.20 10.53
N GLY A 116 6.64 8.19 10.17
CA GLY A 116 7.73 8.65 11.01
C GLY A 116 8.93 7.68 11.14
N LEU A 117 9.04 6.71 10.22
CA LEU A 117 10.11 5.70 10.18
C LEU A 117 11.32 6.25 9.41
N LEU A 118 11.99 7.30 9.94
CA LEU A 118 13.02 8.03 9.20
C LEU A 118 14.37 7.32 9.11
N ASP A 119 14.65 6.42 10.03
CA ASP A 119 15.94 5.70 10.11
C ASP A 119 15.90 4.32 9.47
N GLU A 120 14.81 3.98 8.77
CA GLU A 120 14.61 2.66 8.24
C GLU A 120 15.39 2.44 6.93
N ALA A 121 15.99 1.27 6.82
CA ALA A 121 16.56 0.78 5.57
C ALA A 121 15.43 0.50 4.55
N ALA A 122 15.76 0.47 3.25
CA ALA A 122 14.81 0.10 2.20
C ALA A 122 14.43 -1.40 2.31
N GLY A 123 13.44 -1.70 3.16
CA GLY A 123 13.05 -3.06 3.52
C GLY A 123 12.62 -3.89 2.32
N LEU A 124 11.84 -3.29 1.40
CA LEU A 124 11.41 -3.97 0.18
C LEU A 124 12.60 -4.34 -0.72
N ALA A 125 13.56 -3.43 -0.92
CA ALA A 125 14.75 -3.71 -1.70
C ALA A 125 15.61 -4.81 -1.06
N GLN A 126 15.70 -4.84 0.28
CA GLN A 126 16.38 -5.91 1.00
C GLN A 126 15.68 -7.27 0.79
N ALA A 127 14.35 -7.30 0.89
CA ALA A 127 13.58 -8.51 0.63
C ALA A 127 13.77 -9.01 -0.82
N CYS A 128 13.74 -8.10 -1.80
CA CYS A 128 13.99 -8.44 -3.20
C CYS A 128 15.40 -9.02 -3.42
N ARG A 129 16.44 -8.46 -2.77
CA ARG A 129 17.80 -9.02 -2.86
C ARG A 129 17.89 -10.44 -2.30
N LEU A 130 17.24 -10.72 -1.16
CA LEU A 130 17.18 -12.09 -0.62
C LEU A 130 16.38 -13.03 -1.53
N ALA A 131 15.34 -12.54 -2.16
CA ALA A 131 14.56 -13.32 -3.14
C ALA A 131 15.41 -13.69 -4.36
N ASP A 132 16.17 -12.76 -4.93
CA ASP A 132 17.11 -12.99 -6.05
C ASP A 132 18.19 -14.01 -5.69
N GLN A 133 18.60 -14.08 -4.42
CA GLN A 133 19.59 -15.03 -3.91
C GLN A 133 18.98 -16.40 -3.53
N GLY A 134 17.65 -16.56 -3.61
CA GLY A 134 16.97 -17.78 -3.15
C GLY A 134 16.96 -17.98 -1.62
N LEU A 135 17.20 -16.91 -0.86
CA LEU A 135 17.31 -16.91 0.61
C LEU A 135 16.07 -16.31 1.32
N LEU A 136 15.05 -15.94 0.58
CA LEU A 136 13.84 -15.35 1.15
C LEU A 136 12.87 -16.45 1.62
N ASP A 137 12.87 -16.72 2.91
CA ASP A 137 11.83 -17.50 3.60
C ASP A 137 10.90 -16.60 4.42
N ALA A 138 9.90 -17.20 5.06
CA ALA A 138 8.93 -16.48 5.89
C ALA A 138 9.62 -15.76 7.07
N ASP A 139 10.56 -16.41 7.74
CA ASP A 139 11.29 -15.85 8.87
C ASP A 139 12.20 -14.68 8.45
N ALA A 140 12.86 -14.80 7.30
CA ALA A 140 13.67 -13.73 6.74
C ALA A 140 12.80 -12.50 6.43
N LEU A 141 11.62 -12.70 5.83
CA LEU A 141 10.69 -11.62 5.54
C LEU A 141 10.18 -10.95 6.81
N LEU A 142 9.84 -11.73 7.85
CA LEU A 142 9.42 -11.22 9.16
C LEU A 142 10.52 -10.42 9.86
N ARG A 143 11.80 -10.78 9.71
CA ARG A 143 12.94 -10.05 10.28
C ARG A 143 13.20 -8.72 9.57
N ILE A 144 12.96 -8.65 8.26
CA ILE A 144 13.15 -7.43 7.45
C ILE A 144 12.02 -6.43 7.70
N ALA A 145 10.80 -6.92 7.85
CA ALA A 145 9.63 -6.07 7.99
C ALA A 145 9.63 -5.35 9.35
N THR A 146 9.60 -4.02 9.31
CA THR A 146 9.53 -3.17 10.49
C THR A 146 8.16 -3.27 11.14
N THR A 147 8.12 -3.47 12.45
CA THR A 147 6.86 -3.49 13.21
C THR A 147 6.45 -2.08 13.59
N VAL A 148 5.24 -1.69 13.21
CA VAL A 148 4.60 -0.43 13.58
C VAL A 148 3.50 -0.71 14.60
N ALA A 149 3.63 -0.10 15.78
CA ALA A 149 2.63 -0.18 16.83
C ALA A 149 1.73 1.06 16.76
N THR A 150 0.42 0.85 16.77
CA THR A 150 -0.60 1.89 16.87
C THR A 150 -1.42 1.69 18.14
N LYS A 151 -2.24 2.67 18.51
CA LYS A 151 -3.15 2.54 19.67
C LYS A 151 -4.19 1.41 19.50
N ALA A 152 -4.47 1.00 18.26
CA ALA A 152 -5.52 0.04 17.96
C ALA A 152 -5.00 -1.34 17.53
N GLY A 153 -3.70 -1.49 17.27
CA GLY A 153 -3.12 -2.76 16.85
C GLY A 153 -1.70 -2.59 16.34
N THR A 154 -1.10 -3.67 15.85
CA THR A 154 0.23 -3.64 15.24
C THR A 154 0.18 -4.19 13.83
N PHE A 155 0.99 -3.64 12.93
CA PHE A 155 1.20 -4.18 11.60
C PHE A 155 2.67 -4.10 11.20
N ARG A 156 3.05 -4.75 10.12
CA ARG A 156 4.41 -4.74 9.61
C ARG A 156 4.51 -3.89 8.35
N VAL A 157 5.70 -3.34 8.10
CA VAL A 157 5.99 -2.50 6.94
C VAL A 157 7.25 -2.97 6.24
N LEU A 158 7.19 -3.16 4.93
CA LEU A 158 8.36 -3.16 4.06
C LEU A 158 8.47 -1.77 3.45
N THR A 159 9.39 -0.98 3.99
CA THR A 159 9.65 0.39 3.53
C THR A 159 10.19 0.39 2.11
N GLY A 160 9.86 1.43 1.35
CA GLY A 160 10.25 1.58 -0.03
C GLY A 160 11.71 1.98 -0.21
N ILE A 161 12.10 2.21 -1.45
CA ILE A 161 13.44 2.68 -1.80
C ILE A 161 13.64 4.12 -1.30
N THR A 162 14.80 4.40 -0.71
CA THR A 162 15.12 5.73 -0.17
C THR A 162 15.49 6.75 -1.26
N ARG A 163 15.83 6.29 -2.45
CA ARG A 163 16.19 7.10 -3.62
C ARG A 163 15.61 6.48 -4.87
N SER A 164 15.01 7.32 -5.73
CA SER A 164 14.33 6.85 -6.93
C SER A 164 15.25 6.21 -7.99
N ASP A 165 16.57 6.48 -7.96
CA ASP A 165 17.55 5.84 -8.83
C ASP A 165 17.83 4.35 -8.45
N ARG A 166 17.40 3.92 -7.26
CA ARG A 166 17.52 2.52 -6.80
C ARG A 166 16.37 1.62 -7.26
N TRP A 167 15.51 2.08 -8.17
CA TRP A 167 14.37 1.29 -8.68
C TRP A 167 14.80 -0.07 -9.27
N THR A 168 16.03 -0.18 -9.77
CA THR A 168 16.59 -1.43 -10.31
C THR A 168 16.69 -2.57 -9.28
N GLU A 169 16.58 -2.26 -7.98
CA GLU A 169 16.54 -3.24 -6.91
C GLU A 169 15.16 -3.92 -6.77
N LEU A 170 14.11 -3.35 -7.37
CA LEU A 170 12.74 -3.86 -7.33
C LEU A 170 12.41 -4.64 -8.61
N ARG A 171 13.14 -5.76 -8.83
CA ARG A 171 12.93 -6.59 -10.02
C ARG A 171 11.60 -7.32 -9.96
N ALA A 172 10.93 -7.48 -11.11
CA ALA A 172 9.63 -8.14 -11.19
C ALA A 172 9.60 -9.55 -10.57
N ALA A 173 10.60 -10.37 -10.91
CA ALA A 173 10.69 -11.75 -10.39
C ALA A 173 10.89 -11.78 -8.87
N ALA A 174 11.81 -10.96 -8.35
CA ALA A 174 12.07 -10.86 -6.92
C ALA A 174 10.83 -10.37 -6.16
N LEU A 175 10.17 -9.32 -6.66
CA LEU A 175 8.94 -8.80 -6.06
C LEU A 175 7.81 -9.83 -6.05
N THR A 176 7.68 -10.63 -7.12
CA THR A 176 6.72 -11.75 -7.14
C THR A 176 6.96 -12.69 -5.97
N LEU A 177 8.21 -13.12 -5.74
CA LEU A 177 8.56 -14.00 -4.63
C LEU A 177 8.29 -13.32 -3.27
N VAL A 178 8.58 -12.03 -3.13
CA VAL A 178 8.27 -11.27 -1.90
C VAL A 178 6.77 -11.28 -1.62
N LEU A 179 5.93 -10.96 -2.62
CA LEU A 179 4.47 -10.88 -2.45
C LEU A 179 3.85 -12.26 -2.23
N GLU A 180 4.36 -13.32 -2.88
CA GLU A 180 3.93 -14.70 -2.61
C GLU A 180 4.30 -15.12 -1.19
N ARG A 181 5.49 -14.76 -0.71
CA ARG A 181 5.91 -15.02 0.66
C ARG A 181 5.10 -14.18 1.68
N ALA A 182 4.73 -12.96 1.31
CA ALA A 182 3.86 -12.12 2.13
C ALA A 182 2.49 -12.77 2.41
N ARG A 183 1.93 -13.50 1.43
CA ARG A 183 0.68 -14.27 1.60
C ARG A 183 0.78 -15.39 2.64
N GLU A 184 1.99 -15.81 3.00
CA GLU A 184 2.20 -16.86 4.00
C GLU A 184 2.30 -16.30 5.42
N ILE A 185 2.69 -15.02 5.57
CA ILE A 185 2.96 -14.40 6.86
C ILE A 185 1.90 -13.38 7.32
N ALA A 186 1.00 -12.98 6.43
CA ALA A 186 -0.02 -11.98 6.73
C ALA A 186 -1.37 -12.37 6.13
N ASP A 187 -2.46 -12.07 6.85
CA ASP A 187 -3.84 -12.23 6.35
C ASP A 187 -4.10 -11.27 5.18
N VAL A 188 -3.52 -10.07 5.27
CA VAL A 188 -3.64 -9.04 4.24
C VAL A 188 -2.30 -8.36 4.01
N THR A 189 -1.91 -8.29 2.74
CA THR A 189 -0.80 -7.44 2.28
C THR A 189 -1.38 -6.24 1.55
N VAL A 190 -1.13 -5.02 2.04
CA VAL A 190 -1.51 -3.77 1.36
C VAL A 190 -0.29 -3.23 0.63
N VAL A 191 -0.41 -2.99 -0.66
CA VAL A 191 0.70 -2.50 -1.50
C VAL A 191 0.40 -1.09 -1.98
N ASP A 192 1.20 -0.12 -1.56
CA ASP A 192 1.22 1.23 -2.12
C ASP A 192 2.07 1.23 -3.40
N THR A 193 1.50 1.59 -4.54
CA THR A 193 2.16 1.47 -5.84
C THR A 193 2.49 2.82 -6.46
N GLY A 194 3.48 2.83 -7.36
CA GLY A 194 3.73 3.97 -8.26
C GLY A 194 2.55 4.22 -9.22
N PHE A 195 2.62 5.35 -9.91
CA PHE A 195 1.54 5.78 -10.82
C PHE A 195 1.67 5.25 -12.24
N CYS A 196 2.91 4.98 -12.70
CA CYS A 196 3.21 4.72 -14.10
C CYS A 196 2.97 3.26 -14.47
N LEU A 197 2.27 3.06 -15.59
CA LEU A 197 1.92 1.74 -16.13
C LEU A 197 2.64 1.42 -17.46
N GLU A 198 3.51 2.32 -17.91
CA GLU A 198 4.25 2.11 -19.15
C GLU A 198 5.12 0.85 -19.04
N ALA A 199 4.95 -0.06 -19.96
CA ALA A 199 5.89 -1.16 -20.13
C ALA A 199 7.08 -0.61 -20.92
N ASP A 200 8.28 -0.66 -20.35
CA ASP A 200 9.54 -0.24 -21.01
C ASP A 200 9.91 -1.26 -22.13
N ASP A 201 9.02 -1.46 -23.09
CA ASP A 201 9.19 -2.48 -24.15
C ASP A 201 10.23 -2.09 -25.20
N GLU A 202 10.58 -0.80 -25.31
CA GLU A 202 11.51 -0.30 -26.32
C GLU A 202 12.99 -0.68 -26.07
N LEU A 203 13.33 -1.16 -24.87
CA LEU A 203 14.70 -1.54 -24.52
C LEU A 203 14.94 -3.06 -24.53
N GLY A 204 13.98 -3.84 -24.96
CA GLY A 204 13.93 -5.20 -24.53
C GLY A 204 13.96 -6.34 -25.51
N PHE A 205 14.99 -6.52 -26.33
CA PHE A 205 15.37 -7.88 -26.77
C PHE A 205 16.01 -8.70 -25.63
N ASP A 206 16.37 -8.07 -24.50
CA ASP A 206 16.91 -8.73 -23.31
C ASP A 206 15.83 -8.82 -22.23
N SER A 207 15.21 -9.99 -22.11
CA SER A 207 14.15 -10.30 -21.14
C SER A 207 14.56 -10.20 -19.66
N GLY A 208 15.85 -9.95 -19.39
CA GLY A 208 16.44 -9.85 -18.05
C GLY A 208 16.68 -8.44 -17.53
N ALA A 209 16.53 -7.41 -18.37
CA ALA A 209 16.78 -6.03 -17.95
C ALA A 209 15.75 -5.55 -16.92
N PRO A 210 16.17 -4.85 -15.85
CA PRO A 210 15.24 -4.27 -14.88
C PRO A 210 14.38 -3.21 -15.56
N ARG A 211 13.06 -3.21 -15.26
CA ARG A 211 12.10 -2.23 -15.78
C ARG A 211 11.58 -1.37 -14.64
N ARG A 212 11.56 -0.05 -14.81
CA ARG A 212 11.23 0.88 -13.73
C ARG A 212 9.82 0.68 -13.18
N ASN A 213 8.86 0.38 -14.05
CA ASN A 213 7.46 0.21 -13.67
C ASN A 213 7.10 -1.23 -13.28
N ALA A 214 8.09 -2.14 -13.30
CA ALA A 214 7.86 -3.55 -12.98
C ALA A 214 7.25 -3.75 -11.59
N ALA A 215 7.66 -2.95 -10.60
CA ALA A 215 7.11 -3.03 -9.25
C ALA A 215 5.61 -2.71 -9.24
N THR A 216 5.18 -1.64 -9.92
CA THR A 216 3.76 -1.27 -10.04
C THR A 216 2.96 -2.33 -10.79
N LEU A 217 3.41 -2.70 -12.00
CA LEU A 217 2.70 -3.67 -12.85
C LEU A 217 2.55 -5.02 -12.14
N ARG A 218 3.64 -5.53 -11.56
CA ARG A 218 3.61 -6.82 -10.87
C ARG A 218 2.73 -6.81 -9.62
N SER A 219 2.73 -5.71 -8.85
CA SER A 219 1.84 -5.56 -7.70
C SER A 219 0.36 -5.59 -8.09
N LEU A 220 0.02 -4.93 -9.20
CA LEU A 220 -1.35 -4.91 -9.73
C LEU A 220 -1.79 -6.25 -10.32
N GLU A 221 -0.88 -6.96 -11.01
CA GLU A 221 -1.15 -8.29 -11.56
C GLU A 221 -1.42 -9.35 -10.48
N LEU A 222 -0.73 -9.26 -9.34
CA LEU A 222 -0.86 -10.20 -8.23
C LEU A 222 -1.95 -9.82 -7.22
N ALA A 223 -2.55 -8.63 -7.35
CA ALA A 223 -3.54 -8.15 -6.40
C ALA A 223 -4.89 -8.87 -6.54
N ASP A 224 -5.46 -9.26 -5.41
CA ASP A 224 -6.83 -9.80 -5.33
C ASP A 224 -7.86 -8.67 -5.35
N THR A 225 -7.46 -7.47 -4.91
CA THR A 225 -8.26 -6.25 -4.94
C THR A 225 -7.40 -5.08 -5.36
N ILE A 226 -7.88 -4.26 -6.28
CA ILE A 226 -7.22 -3.02 -6.71
C ILE A 226 -8.12 -1.85 -6.37
N PHE A 227 -7.64 -0.93 -5.52
CA PHE A 227 -8.26 0.37 -5.33
C PHE A 227 -7.59 1.39 -6.25
N ALA A 228 -8.35 1.89 -7.23
CA ALA A 228 -7.91 2.95 -8.13
C ALA A 228 -8.30 4.31 -7.56
N VAL A 229 -7.34 5.00 -6.95
CA VAL A 229 -7.55 6.28 -6.25
C VAL A 229 -7.38 7.44 -7.21
N GLY A 230 -8.41 8.29 -7.34
CA GLY A 230 -8.39 9.51 -8.14
C GLY A 230 -8.78 10.75 -7.33
N ALA A 231 -8.21 11.92 -7.67
CA ALA A 231 -8.63 13.18 -7.06
C ALA A 231 -9.97 13.65 -7.65
N ALA A 232 -10.90 14.06 -6.79
CA ALA A 232 -12.24 14.52 -7.17
C ALA A 232 -12.22 15.99 -7.58
N ASP A 233 -11.60 16.29 -8.73
CA ASP A 233 -11.60 17.63 -9.33
C ASP A 233 -11.49 17.55 -10.86
N SER A 234 -11.56 18.71 -11.52
CA SER A 234 -11.58 18.84 -12.98
C SER A 234 -10.32 18.33 -13.69
N ILE A 235 -9.23 18.11 -12.97
CA ILE A 235 -7.97 17.54 -13.49
C ILE A 235 -7.87 16.05 -13.11
N GLY A 236 -8.19 15.71 -11.88
CA GLY A 236 -8.03 14.36 -11.32
C GLY A 236 -8.96 13.35 -11.97
N VAL A 237 -10.23 13.68 -12.17
CA VAL A 237 -11.20 12.75 -12.79
C VAL A 237 -10.80 12.38 -14.21
N PRO A 238 -10.49 13.29 -15.14
CA PRO A 238 -10.01 12.93 -16.47
C PRO A 238 -8.69 12.14 -16.48
N ARG A 239 -7.79 12.42 -15.53
CA ARG A 239 -6.55 11.61 -15.37
C ARG A 239 -6.87 10.19 -14.94
N LEU A 240 -7.80 10.01 -14.00
CA LEU A 240 -8.22 8.69 -13.55
C LEU A 240 -8.87 7.90 -14.68
N VAL A 241 -9.74 8.52 -15.47
CA VAL A 241 -10.38 7.86 -16.63
C VAL A 241 -9.34 7.38 -17.64
N ARG A 242 -8.35 8.24 -17.99
CA ARG A 242 -7.25 7.82 -18.87
C ARG A 242 -6.39 6.71 -18.26
N GLY A 243 -6.00 6.87 -16.98
CA GLY A 243 -5.19 5.87 -16.31
C GLY A 243 -5.90 4.50 -16.18
N LEU A 244 -7.23 4.47 -16.04
CA LEU A 244 -7.98 3.21 -16.06
C LEU A 244 -7.99 2.56 -17.45
N ALA A 245 -8.00 3.34 -18.52
CA ALA A 245 -7.84 2.81 -19.87
C ALA A 245 -6.42 2.24 -20.10
N GLU A 246 -5.39 2.94 -19.60
CA GLU A 246 -4.00 2.46 -19.60
C GLU A 246 -3.87 1.16 -18.78
N LEU A 247 -4.49 1.10 -17.58
CA LEU A 247 -4.51 -0.10 -16.75
C LEU A 247 -5.17 -1.28 -17.46
N GLN A 248 -6.29 -1.06 -18.13
CA GLN A 248 -6.98 -2.10 -18.91
C GLN A 248 -6.12 -2.61 -20.06
N THR A 249 -5.28 -1.75 -20.65
CA THR A 249 -4.35 -2.15 -21.71
C THR A 249 -3.17 -2.93 -21.13
N ALA A 250 -2.57 -2.46 -20.03
CA ALA A 250 -1.40 -3.08 -19.42
C ALA A 250 -1.75 -4.41 -18.72
N ILE A 251 -2.91 -4.48 -18.06
CA ILE A 251 -3.36 -5.64 -17.28
C ILE A 251 -4.84 -5.90 -17.59
N PRO A 252 -5.15 -6.58 -18.70
CA PRO A 252 -6.53 -6.78 -19.18
C PRO A 252 -7.48 -7.47 -18.18
N GLN A 253 -6.94 -8.28 -17.27
CA GLN A 253 -7.72 -8.97 -16.24
C GLN A 253 -7.98 -8.13 -14.99
N ALA A 254 -7.38 -6.93 -14.88
CA ALA A 254 -7.56 -6.07 -13.71
C ALA A 254 -9.02 -5.62 -13.57
N ALA A 255 -9.55 -5.73 -12.36
CA ALA A 255 -10.91 -5.29 -12.01
C ALA A 255 -10.83 -4.22 -10.89
N PRO A 256 -10.41 -2.98 -11.22
CA PRO A 256 -10.20 -1.95 -10.22
C PRO A 256 -11.52 -1.44 -9.65
N GLN A 257 -11.53 -1.16 -8.34
CA GLN A 257 -12.58 -0.46 -7.62
C GLN A 257 -12.17 1.01 -7.49
N VAL A 258 -12.99 1.90 -8.03
CA VAL A 258 -12.66 3.33 -8.08
C VAL A 258 -12.99 4.01 -6.77
N VAL A 259 -12.00 4.74 -6.24
CA VAL A 259 -12.10 5.55 -5.02
C VAL A 259 -11.85 7.02 -5.37
N MET A 260 -12.89 7.85 -5.27
CA MET A 260 -12.77 9.30 -5.44
C MET A 260 -12.30 9.94 -4.14
N ASN A 261 -11.07 10.41 -4.11
CA ASN A 261 -10.46 11.06 -2.94
C ASN A 261 -10.50 12.59 -3.06
N LYS A 262 -10.28 13.29 -1.92
CA LYS A 262 -10.28 14.75 -1.83
C LYS A 262 -11.60 15.38 -2.29
N VAL A 263 -12.73 14.70 -2.02
CA VAL A 263 -14.06 15.15 -2.37
C VAL A 263 -14.42 16.41 -1.57
N ARG A 264 -14.74 17.49 -2.27
CA ARG A 264 -15.08 18.78 -1.65
C ARG A 264 -16.03 19.60 -2.52
N THR A 265 -16.90 20.37 -1.89
CA THR A 265 -17.88 21.21 -2.59
C THR A 265 -17.23 22.31 -3.43
N SER A 266 -16.09 22.85 -3.01
CA SER A 266 -15.34 23.87 -3.75
C SER A 266 -14.78 23.40 -5.10
N ALA A 267 -14.58 22.10 -5.27
CA ALA A 267 -14.03 21.54 -6.51
C ALA A 267 -15.09 20.93 -7.45
N VAL A 268 -16.18 20.40 -6.88
CA VAL A 268 -17.20 19.66 -7.62
C VAL A 268 -18.55 20.36 -7.63
N GLY A 269 -18.79 21.27 -6.67
CA GLY A 269 -20.08 21.97 -6.50
C GLY A 269 -20.95 21.30 -5.44
N ARG A 270 -22.20 21.79 -5.33
CA ARG A 270 -23.17 21.29 -4.35
C ARG A 270 -23.51 19.82 -4.63
N SER A 271 -23.58 19.00 -3.56
CA SER A 271 -23.82 17.54 -3.66
C SER A 271 -22.74 16.82 -4.49
N PRO A 272 -21.45 16.89 -4.08
CA PRO A 272 -20.33 16.46 -4.90
C PRO A 272 -20.40 14.98 -5.29
N GLU A 273 -20.78 14.09 -4.39
CA GLU A 273 -20.92 12.66 -4.68
C GLU A 273 -21.96 12.37 -5.79
N ARG A 274 -23.11 13.03 -5.73
CA ARG A 274 -24.14 12.87 -6.76
C ARG A 274 -23.65 13.34 -8.13
N GLN A 275 -22.94 14.48 -8.17
CA GLN A 275 -22.39 15.01 -9.42
C GLN A 275 -21.28 14.11 -9.98
N LEU A 276 -20.40 13.59 -9.12
CA LEU A 276 -19.37 12.64 -9.52
C LEU A 276 -19.97 11.32 -10.05
N ARG A 277 -21.01 10.79 -9.39
CA ARG A 277 -21.71 9.60 -9.88
C ARG A 277 -22.34 9.84 -11.26
N ALA A 278 -23.06 10.94 -11.43
CA ALA A 278 -23.68 11.27 -12.72
C ALA A 278 -22.64 11.50 -13.82
N ALA A 279 -21.51 12.13 -13.52
CA ALA A 279 -20.41 12.30 -14.46
C ALA A 279 -19.75 10.94 -14.81
N TRP A 280 -19.56 10.07 -13.81
CA TRP A 280 -18.99 8.76 -13.99
C TRP A 280 -19.88 7.84 -14.83
N GLU A 281 -21.17 7.81 -14.56
CA GLU A 281 -22.16 7.06 -15.35
C GLU A 281 -22.19 7.49 -16.82
N ARG A 282 -21.96 8.79 -17.08
CA ARG A 282 -22.01 9.34 -18.44
C ARG A 282 -20.69 9.20 -19.21
N TYR A 283 -19.56 9.34 -18.55
CA TYR A 283 -18.25 9.48 -19.19
C TYR A 283 -17.18 8.53 -18.66
N GLY A 284 -17.45 7.85 -17.55
CA GLY A 284 -16.51 6.94 -16.91
C GLY A 284 -16.43 5.59 -17.62
N PRO A 285 -15.37 4.83 -17.36
CA PRO A 285 -15.27 3.45 -17.77
C PRO A 285 -16.22 2.55 -16.97
N SER A 286 -16.28 1.26 -17.33
CA SER A 286 -17.11 0.26 -16.64
C SER A 286 -16.69 -0.05 -15.20
N ALA A 287 -15.48 0.39 -14.79
CA ALA A 287 -15.01 0.20 -13.42
C ALA A 287 -15.95 0.84 -12.39
N PRO A 288 -16.36 0.10 -11.32
CA PRO A 288 -17.35 0.59 -10.38
C PRO A 288 -16.78 1.72 -9.52
N LEU A 289 -17.56 2.80 -9.36
CA LEU A 289 -17.29 3.87 -8.42
C LEU A 289 -17.72 3.41 -7.01
N THR A 290 -16.74 2.97 -6.22
CA THR A 290 -16.97 2.25 -4.97
C THR A 290 -17.13 3.19 -3.78
N ALA A 291 -16.29 4.23 -3.68
CA ALA A 291 -16.27 5.09 -2.52
C ALA A 291 -15.89 6.54 -2.81
N PHE A 292 -16.26 7.41 -1.87
CA PHE A 292 -15.91 8.81 -1.81
C PHE A 292 -15.20 9.10 -0.49
N LEU A 293 -13.98 9.62 -0.57
CA LEU A 293 -13.21 10.04 0.58
C LEU A 293 -13.24 11.57 0.65
N PRO A 294 -13.81 12.15 1.72
CA PRO A 294 -13.91 13.60 1.84
C PRO A 294 -12.53 14.24 1.99
N SER A 295 -12.41 15.48 1.52
CA SER A 295 -11.21 16.28 1.74
C SER A 295 -11.18 16.76 3.19
N ASP A 296 -10.21 16.28 3.95
CA ASP A 296 -9.93 16.70 5.33
C ASP A 296 -8.45 17.03 5.49
N PRO A 297 -8.01 18.22 5.04
CA PRO A 297 -6.61 18.62 5.15
C PRO A 297 -6.13 18.67 6.59
N ALA A 298 -6.97 19.13 7.52
CA ALA A 298 -6.59 19.25 8.93
C ALA A 298 -6.27 17.89 9.56
N ALA A 299 -7.08 16.87 9.30
CA ALA A 299 -6.81 15.51 9.76
C ALA A 299 -5.58 14.91 9.08
N SER A 300 -5.43 15.13 7.77
CA SER A 300 -4.30 14.61 6.98
C SER A 300 -2.98 15.24 7.41
N ASP A 301 -2.94 16.56 7.62
CA ASP A 301 -1.75 17.30 8.03
C ASP A 301 -1.36 16.94 9.47
N ALA A 302 -2.34 16.79 10.37
CA ALA A 302 -2.11 16.35 11.74
C ALA A 302 -1.51 14.94 11.80
N ALA A 303 -2.03 14.02 10.98
CA ALA A 303 -1.51 12.66 10.88
C ALA A 303 -0.07 12.66 10.34
N LEU A 304 0.18 13.38 9.25
CA LEU A 304 1.50 13.48 8.63
C LEU A 304 2.54 14.11 9.58
N LEU A 305 2.17 15.20 10.27
CA LEU A 305 3.05 15.86 11.21
C LEU A 305 3.41 14.97 12.42
N ALA A 306 2.43 14.20 12.89
CA ALA A 306 2.63 13.27 14.00
C ALA A 306 3.38 11.98 13.59
N GLY A 307 3.53 11.70 12.29
CA GLY A 307 4.00 10.38 11.82
C GLY A 307 3.07 9.25 12.24
N ALA A 308 1.76 9.50 12.22
CA ALA A 308 0.73 8.62 12.76
C ALA A 308 -0.40 8.41 11.73
N LEU A 309 -1.23 7.40 11.95
CA LEU A 309 -2.40 7.14 11.12
C LEU A 309 -3.59 8.02 11.52
N LEU A 310 -4.57 8.16 10.63
CA LEU A 310 -5.81 8.89 10.91
C LEU A 310 -6.57 8.32 12.12
N LEU A 311 -6.54 7.00 12.30
CA LEU A 311 -7.19 6.35 13.45
C LEU A 311 -6.60 6.79 14.82
N GLU A 312 -5.37 7.32 14.83
CA GLU A 312 -4.69 7.78 16.04
C GLU A 312 -4.79 9.32 16.21
N SER A 313 -4.58 10.06 15.12
CA SER A 313 -4.49 11.52 15.12
C SER A 313 -5.85 12.20 14.96
N ALA A 314 -6.79 11.58 14.24
CA ALA A 314 -8.11 12.12 13.95
C ALA A 314 -9.18 11.00 13.90
N PRO A 315 -9.41 10.26 15.01
CA PRO A 315 -10.27 9.08 15.02
C PRO A 315 -11.72 9.36 14.60
N GLU A 316 -12.20 10.57 14.83
CA GLU A 316 -13.56 11.00 14.50
C GLU A 316 -13.70 11.64 13.11
N SER A 317 -12.58 11.77 12.37
CA SER A 317 -12.59 12.34 11.01
C SER A 317 -13.51 11.53 10.08
N GLU A 318 -14.29 12.25 9.25
CA GLU A 318 -15.09 11.61 8.20
C GLU A 318 -14.20 10.91 7.17
N LEU A 319 -13.00 11.44 6.90
CA LEU A 319 -12.01 10.82 6.04
C LEU A 319 -11.58 9.46 6.60
N ARG A 320 -11.24 9.39 7.90
CA ARG A 320 -10.90 8.13 8.57
C ARG A 320 -12.02 7.11 8.43
N ARG A 321 -13.27 7.50 8.75
CA ARG A 321 -14.43 6.61 8.66
C ARG A 321 -14.69 6.12 7.25
N ALA A 322 -14.48 6.98 6.25
CA ALA A 322 -14.64 6.61 4.86
C ALA A 322 -13.56 5.61 4.39
N VAL A 323 -12.31 5.76 4.86
CA VAL A 323 -11.24 4.77 4.58
C VAL A 323 -11.53 3.43 5.26
N ALA A 324 -11.93 3.43 6.52
CA ALA A 324 -12.32 2.21 7.23
C ALA A 324 -13.44 1.45 6.49
N ALA A 325 -14.42 2.16 5.95
CA ALA A 325 -15.54 1.57 5.21
C ALA A 325 -15.12 0.88 3.88
N LEU A 326 -13.91 1.13 3.36
CA LEU A 326 -13.39 0.42 2.18
C LEU A 326 -13.10 -1.06 2.48
N VAL A 327 -12.70 -1.38 3.70
CA VAL A 327 -12.09 -2.67 4.02
C VAL A 327 -12.70 -3.35 5.25
N CYS A 328 -13.34 -2.60 6.14
CA CYS A 328 -14.04 -3.16 7.30
C CYS A 328 -15.49 -3.44 6.90
N ALA A 329 -15.99 -4.63 7.26
CA ALA A 329 -17.40 -4.94 7.11
C ALA A 329 -18.23 -3.90 7.89
N PRO A 330 -19.37 -3.40 7.37
CA PRO A 330 -20.21 -2.51 8.13
C PRO A 330 -20.58 -3.18 9.45
N ALA A 331 -20.17 -2.56 10.56
CA ALA A 331 -20.51 -3.06 11.89
C ALA A 331 -22.02 -3.31 11.89
N GLN A 332 -22.44 -4.56 12.10
CA GLN A 332 -23.86 -4.88 12.22
C GLN A 332 -24.40 -4.01 13.35
N ARG A 333 -25.10 -2.94 12.99
CA ARG A 333 -25.87 -2.16 13.95
C ARG A 333 -26.89 -3.13 14.55
N ASN A 334 -26.57 -3.72 15.70
CA ASN A 334 -27.51 -4.39 16.54
C ASN A 334 -28.61 -3.35 16.85
N LYS A 335 -29.67 -3.37 16.03
CA LYS A 335 -30.94 -2.75 16.40
C LYS A 335 -31.42 -3.56 17.61
N LYS A 336 -31.06 -3.12 18.82
CA LYS A 336 -31.79 -3.50 20.01
C LYS A 336 -33.24 -3.11 19.73
N SER A 337 -34.04 -4.08 19.36
CA SER A 337 -35.48 -3.91 19.29
C SER A 337 -35.94 -3.57 20.69
N PHE A 338 -36.26 -2.31 20.92
CA PHE A 338 -37.04 -1.90 22.08
C PHE A 338 -38.43 -2.52 21.89
N VAL A 339 -38.63 -3.69 22.48
CA VAL A 339 -39.96 -4.25 22.62
C VAL A 339 -40.67 -3.40 23.69
N PHE A 340 -41.52 -2.52 23.23
CA PHE A 340 -42.49 -1.86 24.10
C PHE A 340 -43.49 -2.92 24.55
N SER A 341 -43.34 -3.42 25.77
CA SER A 341 -44.36 -4.20 26.44
C SER A 341 -45.49 -3.30 26.84
N SER A 342 -46.55 -3.23 26.04
CA SER A 342 -47.79 -2.59 26.41
C SER A 342 -48.62 -3.54 27.27
N THR A 343 -48.44 -3.44 28.58
CA THR A 343 -49.37 -4.08 29.55
C THR A 343 -50.65 -3.24 29.55
N ALA A 344 -51.63 -3.70 28.79
CA ALA A 344 -53.00 -3.13 28.87
C ALA A 344 -53.69 -3.76 30.09
N GLU A 345 -53.76 -3.05 31.18
CA GLU A 345 -54.69 -3.32 32.29
C GLU A 345 -56.14 -3.10 31.82
N ARG A 346 -56.84 -4.22 31.57
CA ARG A 346 -58.31 -4.22 31.50
C ARG A 346 -58.84 -4.26 32.92
N ARG A 347 -59.21 -3.13 33.45
CA ARG A 347 -60.17 -3.07 34.59
C ARG A 347 -61.57 -3.39 34.06
N ALA A 348 -62.05 -4.57 34.37
CA ALA A 348 -63.45 -4.89 34.28
C ALA A 348 -64.19 -4.23 35.46
N LYS A 349 -65.20 -3.40 35.12
CA LYS A 349 -66.28 -3.09 36.02
C LYS A 349 -67.47 -3.97 35.62
N GLY A 350 -67.95 -4.72 36.53
CA GLY A 350 -69.23 -5.29 36.64
C GLY A 350 -69.59 -5.34 38.10
#